data_1bad9ad1e6fc3dbc7cfe79e9ef08decd
#
_entry.id   1bad9ad1e6fc3dbc7cfe79e9ef08decd
#
_cell.length_a   1.000
_cell.length_b   1.000
_cell.length_c   1.000
_cell.angle_alpha   90.00
_cell.angle_beta   90.00
_cell.angle_gamma   90.00
#
_symmetry.space_group_name_H-M   'P 1'
#
loop_
_entity.id
_entity.type
_entity.pdbx_description
1 polymer ?
#
loop_
_entity_poly.entity_id
_entity_poly.type
_entity_poly.pdbx_seq_one_letter_code
_entity_poly.pdbx_strand_id
1 'polypeptide(L)'
;MTKLPEDTVTEVASGIKAGSRTGSACLLVISGVAIGRSFKLSKPETIVGRGDDADILIDDAAISRHHAKLKVTSNKAFVVEDLDSKNGTFFKGQRVQQILLHDGDRFQVGSSTILKLTYQDNIEEEFQRQLYESATRDGLTGLFNKKFLLDRLAAEFAYCARHKVSLSLCMFDIDHFKQINDRWGHVAGDAVLAQLSRLVDKASRTEDIICRYGGEEFAVLLRDIDEKNATCYAERIRRRIEESQFALTDKDGSPQSITLTISGGIATVGAARFATMDDFIAAADKHLYQAKRAGRNRVSSGIGD
;
A
#
# COMPACT_ATOMS: atom_id res chain seq x y z
N MET A 1 -5.13 -29.55 18.99
CA MET A 1 -5.18 -28.15 19.54
C MET A 1 -4.59 -28.18 20.94
N THR A 2 -3.33 -27.87 21.08
CA THR A 2 -2.63 -27.96 22.36
C THR A 2 -2.40 -26.53 22.86
N LYS A 3 -3.18 -26.13 23.88
CA LYS A 3 -2.88 -24.97 24.72
C LYS A 3 -1.71 -25.35 25.61
N LEU A 4 -0.66 -24.57 25.63
CA LEU A 4 0.40 -24.70 26.61
C LEU A 4 -0.14 -24.27 27.98
N PRO A 5 0.12 -25.03 29.07
CA PRO A 5 -0.23 -24.62 30.45
C PRO A 5 0.54 -23.35 30.80
N GLU A 6 -0.06 -22.44 31.54
CA GLU A 6 0.56 -21.16 31.98
C GLU A 6 1.89 -21.38 32.72
N ASP A 7 2.03 -22.50 33.42
CA ASP A 7 3.26 -22.87 34.14
C ASP A 7 4.43 -23.25 33.26
N THR A 8 4.20 -23.76 32.03
CA THR A 8 5.24 -24.16 31.10
C THR A 8 5.94 -22.94 30.48
N VAL A 9 5.27 -21.79 30.40
CA VAL A 9 5.85 -20.53 29.92
C VAL A 9 6.89 -19.99 30.91
N THR A 10 6.72 -20.28 32.19
CA THR A 10 7.61 -19.82 33.28
C THR A 10 8.91 -20.65 33.37
N GLU A 11 8.83 -21.97 33.14
CA GLU A 11 10.00 -22.86 33.29
C GLU A 11 11.00 -22.79 32.12
N VAL A 12 10.52 -22.58 30.87
CA VAL A 12 11.42 -22.50 29.71
C VAL A 12 12.22 -21.18 29.69
N ALA A 13 11.72 -20.14 30.37
CA ALA A 13 12.38 -18.84 30.43
C ALA A 13 13.61 -18.78 31.37
N SER A 14 13.78 -19.74 32.28
CA SER A 14 14.86 -19.71 33.29
C SER A 14 16.25 -20.14 32.77
N GLY A 15 16.35 -20.68 31.55
CA GLY A 15 17.57 -21.23 30.99
C GLY A 15 18.35 -20.34 30.00
N ILE A 16 17.78 -19.20 29.58
CA ILE A 16 18.41 -18.36 28.55
C ILE A 16 19.03 -17.11 29.19
N LYS A 17 20.35 -17.05 29.30
CA LYS A 17 21.08 -15.81 29.58
C LYS A 17 20.69 -14.78 28.53
N ALA A 18 19.93 -13.74 28.93
CA ALA A 18 19.68 -12.58 28.13
C ALA A 18 21.01 -11.87 27.90
N GLY A 19 21.64 -12.13 26.76
CA GLY A 19 22.67 -11.23 26.24
C GLY A 19 22.07 -9.83 26.17
N SER A 20 22.81 -8.79 26.51
CA SER A 20 22.36 -7.40 26.46
C SER A 20 21.96 -7.10 25.01
N ARG A 21 20.65 -7.19 24.69
CA ARG A 21 20.13 -6.85 23.37
C ARG A 21 20.14 -5.34 23.27
N THR A 22 21.04 -4.81 22.47
CA THR A 22 21.06 -3.39 22.10
C THR A 22 20.04 -3.21 20.97
N GLY A 23 18.99 -2.42 21.21
CA GLY A 23 17.98 -2.11 20.20
C GLY A 23 16.54 -2.32 20.65
N SER A 24 15.62 -1.85 19.82
CA SER A 24 14.17 -2.01 19.99
C SER A 24 13.69 -3.29 19.27
N ALA A 25 12.76 -4.00 19.88
CA ALA A 25 12.12 -5.12 19.22
C ALA A 25 11.24 -4.64 18.06
N CYS A 26 11.35 -5.28 16.92
CA CYS A 26 10.62 -4.95 15.70
C CYS A 26 10.07 -6.20 15.04
N LEU A 27 8.94 -6.07 14.34
CA LEU A 27 8.46 -7.05 13.36
C LEU A 27 8.82 -6.60 11.96
N LEU A 28 9.69 -7.36 11.30
CA LEU A 28 10.04 -7.16 9.90
C LEU A 28 9.18 -8.06 9.02
N VAL A 29 8.50 -7.49 8.03
CA VAL A 29 7.79 -8.26 7.01
C VAL A 29 8.80 -8.78 6.00
N ILE A 30 8.94 -10.11 5.90
CA ILE A 30 9.91 -10.76 4.99
C ILE A 30 9.23 -11.43 3.79
N SER A 31 7.89 -11.54 3.80
CA SER A 31 7.08 -12.00 2.67
C SER A 31 5.68 -11.40 2.77
N GLY A 32 5.00 -11.25 1.65
CA GLY A 32 3.65 -10.72 1.55
C GLY A 32 3.63 -9.27 1.09
N VAL A 33 2.45 -8.64 1.21
CA VAL A 33 2.12 -7.35 0.58
C VAL A 33 2.95 -6.17 1.09
N ALA A 34 3.45 -6.27 2.33
CA ALA A 34 4.22 -5.21 2.99
C ALA A 34 5.71 -5.58 3.16
N ILE A 35 6.23 -6.44 2.28
CA ILE A 35 7.61 -6.94 2.36
C ILE A 35 8.63 -5.79 2.51
N GLY A 36 9.55 -5.92 3.47
CA GLY A 36 10.57 -4.93 3.80
C GLY A 36 10.12 -3.87 4.82
N ARG A 37 8.83 -3.80 5.16
CA ARG A 37 8.34 -2.90 6.20
C ARG A 37 8.68 -3.42 7.59
N SER A 38 9.17 -2.53 8.45
CA SER A 38 9.50 -2.82 9.85
C SER A 38 8.54 -2.07 10.78
N PHE A 39 8.08 -2.75 11.84
CA PHE A 39 7.17 -2.20 12.83
C PHE A 39 7.76 -2.34 14.23
N LYS A 40 7.97 -1.23 14.92
CA LYS A 40 8.51 -1.20 16.27
C LYS A 40 7.48 -1.69 17.28
N LEU A 41 7.89 -2.60 18.16
CA LEU A 41 7.05 -3.13 19.23
C LEU A 41 7.27 -2.32 20.50
N SER A 42 6.46 -1.29 20.71
CA SER A 42 6.58 -0.38 21.85
C SER A 42 5.48 -0.56 22.91
N LYS A 43 4.43 -1.34 22.58
CA LYS A 43 3.29 -1.59 23.47
C LYS A 43 3.41 -2.94 24.17
N PRO A 44 2.86 -3.09 25.37
CA PRO A 44 2.79 -4.39 26.06
C PRO A 44 2.01 -5.45 25.27
N GLU A 45 0.97 -5.03 24.56
CA GLU A 45 0.21 -5.82 23.63
C GLU A 45 0.13 -5.08 22.31
N THR A 46 0.27 -5.81 21.21
CA THR A 46 0.25 -5.28 19.85
C THR A 46 -0.61 -6.17 18.96
N ILE A 47 -1.65 -5.61 18.36
CA ILE A 47 -2.55 -6.33 17.46
C ILE A 47 -2.03 -6.21 16.03
N VAL A 48 -1.88 -7.34 15.36
CA VAL A 48 -1.56 -7.45 13.92
C VAL A 48 -2.85 -7.79 13.18
N GLY A 49 -3.18 -7.02 12.16
CA GLY A 49 -4.38 -7.25 11.37
C GLY A 49 -4.48 -6.36 10.14
N ARG A 50 -5.56 -6.52 9.38
CA ARG A 50 -5.91 -5.62 8.26
C ARG A 50 -6.97 -4.58 8.63
N GLY A 51 -7.46 -4.56 9.86
CA GLY A 51 -8.42 -3.55 10.34
C GLY A 51 -7.72 -2.25 10.67
N ASP A 52 -8.41 -1.13 10.45
CA ASP A 52 -7.89 0.23 10.71
C ASP A 52 -7.58 0.48 12.20
N ASP A 53 -8.16 -0.35 13.07
CA ASP A 53 -7.95 -0.36 14.51
C ASP A 53 -6.83 -1.31 14.97
N ALA A 54 -6.14 -2.01 14.05
CA ALA A 54 -4.96 -2.80 14.35
C ALA A 54 -3.74 -1.92 14.60
N ASP A 55 -2.92 -2.27 15.59
CA ASP A 55 -1.66 -1.54 15.88
C ASP A 55 -0.65 -1.68 14.75
N ILE A 56 -0.58 -2.85 14.14
CA ILE A 56 0.22 -3.17 12.96
C ILE A 56 -0.75 -3.49 11.82
N LEU A 57 -0.98 -2.49 10.99
CA LEU A 57 -1.82 -2.62 9.81
C LEU A 57 -1.04 -3.29 8.69
N ILE A 58 -1.47 -4.50 8.32
CA ILE A 58 -0.99 -5.21 7.13
C ILE A 58 -2.19 -5.41 6.21
N ASP A 59 -2.23 -4.61 5.18
CA ASP A 59 -3.32 -4.54 4.24
C ASP A 59 -3.26 -5.70 3.22
N ASP A 60 -3.47 -6.91 3.74
CA ASP A 60 -3.56 -8.17 3.00
C ASP A 60 -4.94 -8.79 3.23
N ALA A 61 -5.66 -9.04 2.16
CA ALA A 61 -7.01 -9.63 2.19
C ALA A 61 -7.06 -11.02 2.84
N ALA A 62 -5.93 -11.74 2.88
CA ALA A 62 -5.81 -13.02 3.57
C ALA A 62 -5.62 -12.87 5.09
N ILE A 63 -5.43 -11.65 5.60
CA ILE A 63 -5.29 -11.36 7.02
C ILE A 63 -6.65 -10.91 7.58
N SER A 64 -7.04 -11.42 8.75
CA SER A 64 -8.25 -10.99 9.45
C SER A 64 -8.10 -9.56 9.99
N ARG A 65 -9.21 -8.85 10.25
CA ARG A 65 -9.17 -7.48 10.81
C ARG A 65 -8.31 -7.43 12.08
N HIS A 66 -8.55 -8.33 13.02
CA HIS A 66 -7.67 -8.68 14.14
C HIS A 66 -7.23 -10.12 13.91
N HIS A 67 -5.97 -10.34 13.57
CA HIS A 67 -5.49 -11.65 13.14
C HIS A 67 -4.71 -12.35 14.27
N ALA A 68 -3.73 -11.66 14.79
CA ALA A 68 -2.89 -12.16 15.86
C ALA A 68 -2.55 -11.04 16.85
N LYS A 69 -2.23 -11.42 18.08
CA LYS A 69 -1.78 -10.52 19.11
C LYS A 69 -0.40 -10.91 19.61
N LEU A 70 0.49 -9.95 19.67
CA LEU A 70 1.78 -10.10 20.32
C LEU A 70 1.68 -9.54 21.73
N LYS A 71 2.16 -10.31 22.72
CA LYS A 71 2.26 -9.92 24.12
C LYS A 71 3.71 -9.94 24.55
N VAL A 72 4.14 -8.91 25.27
CA VAL A 72 5.43 -8.89 25.95
C VAL A 72 5.26 -9.59 27.31
N THR A 73 6.04 -10.62 27.58
CA THR A 73 6.03 -11.33 28.87
C THR A 73 6.88 -10.57 29.90
N SER A 74 6.74 -10.94 31.20
CA SER A 74 7.54 -10.42 32.30
C SER A 74 9.05 -10.54 32.05
N ASN A 75 9.47 -11.56 31.32
CA ASN A 75 10.88 -11.83 30.94
C ASN A 75 11.30 -11.15 29.65
N LYS A 76 10.52 -10.17 29.16
CA LYS A 76 10.76 -9.47 27.87
C LYS A 76 10.81 -10.40 26.64
N ALA A 77 10.24 -11.60 26.71
CA ALA A 77 10.00 -12.45 25.57
C ALA A 77 8.67 -12.07 24.90
N PHE A 78 8.49 -12.44 23.64
CA PHE A 78 7.26 -12.17 22.88
C PHE A 78 6.48 -13.45 22.69
N VAL A 79 5.17 -13.38 22.93
CA VAL A 79 4.24 -14.46 22.66
C VAL A 79 3.27 -13.98 21.58
N VAL A 80 3.14 -14.74 20.50
CA VAL A 80 2.09 -14.54 19.48
C VAL A 80 0.92 -15.43 19.83
N GLU A 81 -0.28 -14.88 19.78
CA GLU A 81 -1.57 -15.55 19.99
C GLU A 81 -2.46 -15.29 18.77
N ASP A 82 -2.96 -16.36 18.15
CA ASP A 82 -3.93 -16.25 17.05
C ASP A 82 -5.30 -15.84 17.63
N LEU A 83 -5.94 -14.83 17.02
CA LEU A 83 -7.24 -14.29 17.47
C LEU A 83 -8.40 -14.92 16.68
N ASP A 84 -8.41 -16.26 16.58
CA ASP A 84 -9.37 -17.04 15.81
C ASP A 84 -9.46 -16.57 14.35
N SER A 85 -8.29 -16.33 13.78
CA SER A 85 -8.16 -15.80 12.43
C SER A 85 -8.68 -16.78 11.38
N LYS A 86 -9.26 -16.25 10.30
CA LYS A 86 -9.86 -17.06 9.22
C LYS A 86 -8.86 -18.03 8.59
N ASN A 87 -7.66 -17.53 8.28
CA ASN A 87 -6.63 -18.28 7.58
C ASN A 87 -5.52 -18.83 8.49
N GLY A 88 -5.52 -18.46 9.77
CA GLY A 88 -4.64 -19.01 10.80
C GLY A 88 -3.27 -18.34 10.86
N THR A 89 -2.62 -18.54 12.00
CA THR A 89 -1.23 -18.21 12.28
C THR A 89 -0.40 -19.48 12.25
N PHE A 90 0.81 -19.43 11.63
CA PHE A 90 1.65 -20.60 11.44
C PHE A 90 3.07 -20.35 11.93
N PHE A 91 3.65 -21.36 12.54
CA PHE A 91 5.07 -21.38 12.93
C PHE A 91 5.71 -22.66 12.42
N LYS A 92 6.83 -22.51 11.67
CA LYS A 92 7.53 -23.64 11.02
C LYS A 92 6.57 -24.55 10.22
N GLY A 93 5.59 -23.94 9.53
CA GLY A 93 4.60 -24.62 8.71
C GLY A 93 3.45 -25.27 9.46
N GLN A 94 3.40 -25.22 10.78
CA GLN A 94 2.30 -25.75 11.60
C GLN A 94 1.40 -24.62 12.08
N ARG A 95 0.08 -24.83 12.01
CA ARG A 95 -0.89 -23.89 12.56
C ARG A 95 -0.80 -23.87 14.09
N VAL A 96 -0.70 -22.69 14.66
CA VAL A 96 -0.55 -22.50 16.11
C VAL A 96 -1.63 -21.57 16.65
N GLN A 97 -2.05 -21.82 17.89
CA GLN A 97 -2.90 -20.90 18.63
C GLN A 97 -2.04 -19.90 19.43
N GLN A 98 -0.91 -20.37 19.93
CA GLN A 98 0.02 -19.56 20.70
C GLN A 98 1.43 -20.06 20.53
N ILE A 99 2.41 -19.15 20.47
CA ILE A 99 3.83 -19.49 20.31
C ILE A 99 4.72 -18.45 21.00
N LEU A 100 5.75 -18.92 21.68
CA LEU A 100 6.83 -18.07 22.20
C LEU A 100 7.83 -17.80 21.09
N LEU A 101 8.15 -16.53 20.86
CA LEU A 101 9.13 -16.10 19.84
C LEU A 101 10.45 -15.72 20.47
N HIS A 102 11.51 -16.14 19.79
CA HIS A 102 12.89 -15.70 20.02
C HIS A 102 13.34 -14.76 18.91
N ASP A 103 14.41 -14.03 19.16
CA ASP A 103 15.06 -13.20 18.14
C ASP A 103 15.42 -14.01 16.90
N GLY A 104 15.05 -13.51 15.73
CA GLY A 104 15.21 -14.20 14.45
C GLY A 104 14.08 -15.15 14.07
N ASP A 105 13.17 -15.48 15.00
CA ASP A 105 12.03 -16.35 14.69
C ASP A 105 11.09 -15.72 13.67
N ARG A 106 10.51 -16.58 12.84
CA ARG A 106 9.57 -16.22 11.77
C ARG A 106 8.27 -16.94 11.97
N PHE A 107 7.19 -16.20 11.87
CA PHE A 107 5.83 -16.77 11.88
C PHE A 107 5.03 -16.19 10.72
N GLN A 108 4.06 -16.95 10.26
CA GLN A 108 3.20 -16.55 9.15
C GLN A 108 1.81 -16.20 9.67
N VAL A 109 1.24 -15.12 9.15
CA VAL A 109 -0.14 -14.71 9.35
C VAL A 109 -0.86 -14.76 8.00
N GLY A 110 -2.02 -15.42 7.97
CA GLY A 110 -2.73 -15.64 6.72
C GLY A 110 -2.01 -16.57 5.76
N SER A 111 -2.23 -16.38 4.45
CA SER A 111 -1.76 -17.31 3.40
C SER A 111 -0.31 -17.07 2.95
N SER A 112 0.22 -15.85 3.08
CA SER A 112 1.48 -15.45 2.41
C SER A 112 2.36 -14.51 3.21
N THR A 113 1.83 -13.83 4.22
CA THR A 113 2.59 -12.82 4.97
C THR A 113 3.41 -13.47 6.07
N ILE A 114 4.73 -13.33 5.99
CA ILE A 114 5.68 -13.84 6.98
C ILE A 114 6.32 -12.65 7.70
N LEU A 115 6.25 -12.71 9.03
CA LEU A 115 6.81 -11.74 9.95
C LEU A 115 8.02 -12.34 10.67
N LYS A 116 9.08 -11.57 10.83
CA LYS A 116 10.28 -11.93 11.60
C LYS A 116 10.41 -11.02 12.80
N LEU A 117 10.50 -11.60 13.99
CA LEU A 117 10.91 -10.85 15.18
C LEU A 117 12.41 -10.57 15.11
N THR A 118 12.79 -9.33 15.28
CA THR A 118 14.20 -8.92 15.29
C THR A 118 14.40 -7.74 16.23
N TYR A 119 15.64 -7.51 16.65
CA TYR A 119 16.01 -6.31 17.41
C TYR A 119 16.85 -5.42 16.50
N GLN A 120 16.50 -4.16 16.43
CA GLN A 120 17.17 -3.16 15.59
C GLN A 120 17.54 -1.94 16.43
N ASP A 121 18.69 -1.40 16.20
CA ASP A 121 19.02 -0.07 16.71
C ASP A 121 18.37 1.01 15.82
N ASN A 122 18.50 2.28 16.23
CA ASN A 122 17.89 3.39 15.51
C ASN A 122 18.47 3.57 14.09
N ILE A 123 19.73 3.17 13.88
CA ILE A 123 20.39 3.28 12.56
C ILE A 123 19.85 2.19 11.63
N GLU A 124 19.74 0.97 12.14
CA GLU A 124 19.19 -0.16 11.38
C GLU A 124 17.70 0.06 11.05
N GLU A 125 16.92 0.59 11.99
CA GLU A 125 15.50 0.93 11.79
C GLU A 125 15.35 1.97 10.67
N GLU A 126 16.14 3.05 10.73
CA GLU A 126 16.13 4.11 9.72
C GLU A 126 16.60 3.59 8.35
N PHE A 127 17.63 2.76 8.31
CA PHE A 127 18.12 2.15 7.07
C PHE A 127 17.08 1.23 6.44
N GLN A 128 16.39 0.40 7.22
CA GLN A 128 15.30 -0.45 6.74
C GLN A 128 14.14 0.38 6.20
N ARG A 129 13.79 1.47 6.88
CA ARG A 129 12.75 2.41 6.41
C ARG A 129 13.12 3.03 5.07
N GLN A 130 14.35 3.51 4.91
CA GLN A 130 14.83 4.11 3.66
C GLN A 130 14.88 3.08 2.52
N LEU A 131 15.30 1.85 2.80
CA LEU A 131 15.28 0.77 1.81
C LEU A 131 13.84 0.47 1.34
N TYR A 132 12.90 0.38 2.27
CA TYR A 132 11.50 0.17 1.93
C TYR A 132 10.93 1.31 1.10
N GLU A 133 11.15 2.56 1.53
CA GLU A 133 10.68 3.75 0.81
C GLU A 133 11.28 3.83 -0.59
N SER A 134 12.59 3.61 -0.74
CA SER A 134 13.24 3.63 -2.07
C SER A 134 12.76 2.52 -3.01
N ALA A 135 12.39 1.36 -2.45
CA ALA A 135 11.88 0.23 -3.24
C ALA A 135 10.42 0.41 -3.66
N THR A 136 9.62 1.17 -2.90
CA THR A 136 8.16 1.23 -3.06
C THR A 136 7.61 2.59 -3.47
N ARG A 137 8.38 3.67 -3.28
CA ARG A 137 7.94 5.04 -3.53
C ARG A 137 8.64 5.67 -4.75
N ASP A 138 7.96 6.63 -5.36
CA ASP A 138 8.54 7.56 -6.34
C ASP A 138 9.23 8.71 -5.61
N GLY A 139 10.50 8.95 -5.90
CA GLY A 139 11.32 9.92 -5.17
C GLY A 139 10.89 11.38 -5.32
N LEU A 140 10.17 11.73 -6.39
CA LEU A 140 9.68 13.09 -6.61
C LEU A 140 8.35 13.36 -5.93
N THR A 141 7.41 12.43 -6.06
CA THR A 141 6.02 12.63 -5.64
C THR A 141 5.72 12.05 -4.25
N GLY A 142 6.53 11.12 -3.76
CA GLY A 142 6.28 10.36 -2.53
C GLY A 142 5.16 9.33 -2.63
N LEU A 143 4.44 9.27 -3.76
CA LEU A 143 3.43 8.23 -4.04
C LEU A 143 4.11 6.87 -4.23
N PHE A 144 3.31 5.81 -4.27
CA PHE A 144 3.87 4.52 -4.66
C PHE A 144 4.43 4.56 -6.09
N ASN A 145 5.45 3.75 -6.36
CA ASN A 145 6.00 3.59 -7.70
C ASN A 145 5.23 2.52 -8.50
N LYS A 146 5.47 2.46 -9.81
CA LYS A 146 4.83 1.50 -10.72
C LYS A 146 5.03 0.06 -10.30
N LYS A 147 6.24 -0.30 -9.82
CA LYS A 147 6.53 -1.66 -9.40
C LYS A 147 5.63 -2.09 -8.24
N PHE A 148 5.53 -1.27 -7.21
CA PHE A 148 4.66 -1.52 -6.07
C PHE A 148 3.19 -1.69 -6.50
N LEU A 149 2.70 -0.81 -7.39
CA LEU A 149 1.34 -0.92 -7.90
C LEU A 149 1.11 -2.26 -8.60
N LEU A 150 2.01 -2.69 -9.48
CA LEU A 150 1.87 -3.94 -10.24
C LEU A 150 1.90 -5.17 -9.32
N ASP A 151 2.82 -5.20 -8.36
CA ASP A 151 2.89 -6.27 -7.36
C ASP A 151 1.59 -6.34 -6.54
N ARG A 152 1.05 -5.20 -6.17
CA ARG A 152 -0.19 -5.09 -5.42
C ARG A 152 -1.41 -5.46 -6.25
N LEU A 153 -1.47 -4.99 -7.48
CA LEU A 153 -2.53 -5.27 -8.43
C LEU A 153 -2.66 -6.78 -8.69
N ALA A 154 -1.55 -7.50 -8.83
CA ALA A 154 -1.55 -8.94 -9.02
C ALA A 154 -2.23 -9.68 -7.84
N ALA A 155 -1.93 -9.27 -6.61
CA ALA A 155 -2.53 -9.85 -5.40
C ALA A 155 -4.05 -9.55 -5.31
N GLU A 156 -4.43 -8.29 -5.55
CA GLU A 156 -5.83 -7.85 -5.49
C GLU A 156 -6.67 -8.47 -6.61
N PHE A 157 -6.14 -8.54 -7.83
CA PHE A 157 -6.83 -9.16 -8.97
C PHE A 157 -7.12 -10.64 -8.71
N ALA A 158 -6.14 -11.39 -8.19
CA ALA A 158 -6.33 -12.79 -7.81
C ALA A 158 -7.34 -12.97 -6.66
N TYR A 159 -7.37 -12.02 -5.70
CA TYR A 159 -8.35 -12.02 -4.62
C TYR A 159 -9.76 -11.76 -5.14
N CYS A 160 -9.94 -10.73 -5.96
CA CYS A 160 -11.24 -10.36 -6.53
C CYS A 160 -11.84 -11.45 -7.39
N ALA A 161 -11.02 -12.16 -8.18
CA ALA A 161 -11.46 -13.31 -8.97
C ALA A 161 -12.04 -14.44 -8.10
N ARG A 162 -11.43 -14.69 -6.91
CA ARG A 162 -11.89 -15.75 -5.99
C ARG A 162 -13.11 -15.34 -5.17
N HIS A 163 -13.21 -14.07 -4.77
CA HIS A 163 -14.22 -13.61 -3.82
C HIS A 163 -15.37 -12.84 -4.47
N LYS A 164 -15.30 -12.62 -5.80
CA LYS A 164 -16.31 -11.88 -6.59
C LYS A 164 -16.58 -10.48 -6.03
N VAL A 165 -15.53 -9.80 -5.59
CA VAL A 165 -15.57 -8.40 -5.18
C VAL A 165 -15.05 -7.51 -6.30
N SER A 166 -15.49 -6.25 -6.33
CA SER A 166 -15.09 -5.30 -7.36
C SER A 166 -13.68 -4.78 -7.10
N LEU A 167 -12.96 -4.49 -8.19
CA LEU A 167 -11.67 -3.82 -8.18
C LEU A 167 -11.64 -2.84 -9.34
N SER A 168 -11.37 -1.57 -9.08
CA SER A 168 -11.30 -0.55 -10.12
C SER A 168 -9.89 0.02 -10.22
N LEU A 169 -9.43 0.19 -11.45
CA LEU A 169 -8.18 0.88 -11.79
C LEU A 169 -8.51 2.15 -12.53
N CYS A 170 -8.08 3.29 -11.99
CA CYS A 170 -8.14 4.60 -12.64
C CYS A 170 -6.74 4.97 -13.12
N MET A 171 -6.57 5.21 -14.42
CA MET A 171 -5.35 5.74 -15.02
C MET A 171 -5.58 7.21 -15.36
N PHE A 172 -4.64 8.09 -14.99
CA PHE A 172 -4.69 9.53 -15.25
C PHE A 172 -3.43 9.99 -15.93
N ASP A 173 -3.56 11.03 -16.75
CA ASP A 173 -2.44 11.68 -17.43
C ASP A 173 -2.69 13.19 -17.45
N ILE A 174 -1.63 13.98 -17.20
CA ILE A 174 -1.71 15.44 -17.22
C ILE A 174 -1.79 15.93 -18.65
N ASP A 175 -2.88 16.60 -18.98
CA ASP A 175 -3.10 17.12 -20.31
C ASP A 175 -2.04 18.19 -20.66
N HIS A 176 -1.41 18.00 -21.81
CA HIS A 176 -0.41 18.93 -22.34
C HIS A 176 0.83 19.17 -21.45
N PHE A 177 1.20 18.21 -20.61
CA PHE A 177 2.33 18.35 -19.67
C PHE A 177 3.65 18.72 -20.35
N LYS A 178 3.89 18.19 -21.55
CA LYS A 178 5.05 18.58 -22.35
C LYS A 178 5.12 20.10 -22.58
N GLN A 179 3.99 20.77 -22.85
CA GLN A 179 3.94 22.22 -23.04
C GLN A 179 4.32 22.98 -21.76
N ILE A 180 3.98 22.44 -20.60
CA ILE A 180 4.39 23.00 -19.30
C ILE A 180 5.92 22.95 -19.19
N ASN A 181 6.52 21.78 -19.46
CA ASN A 181 7.96 21.60 -19.44
C ASN A 181 8.67 22.49 -20.47
N ASP A 182 8.17 22.55 -21.71
CA ASP A 182 8.75 23.35 -22.77
C ASP A 182 8.75 24.86 -22.45
N ARG A 183 7.67 25.34 -21.83
CA ARG A 183 7.49 26.74 -21.47
C ARG A 183 8.25 27.13 -20.17
N TRP A 184 8.10 26.32 -19.10
CA TRP A 184 8.54 26.69 -17.75
C TRP A 184 9.78 25.92 -17.27
N GLY A 185 10.22 24.91 -18.03
CA GLY A 185 11.34 24.03 -17.67
C GLY A 185 10.94 22.84 -16.82
N HIS A 186 11.81 21.83 -16.79
CA HIS A 186 11.55 20.56 -16.08
C HIS A 186 11.39 20.75 -14.57
N VAL A 187 12.10 21.69 -13.95
CA VAL A 187 11.96 21.99 -12.51
C VAL A 187 10.54 22.44 -12.16
N ALA A 188 9.93 23.27 -13.04
CA ALA A 188 8.54 23.69 -12.89
C ALA A 188 7.58 22.52 -13.10
N GLY A 189 7.85 21.63 -14.07
CA GLY A 189 7.10 20.40 -14.28
C GLY A 189 7.15 19.47 -13.05
N ASP A 190 8.32 19.31 -12.45
CA ASP A 190 8.50 18.52 -11.22
C ASP A 190 7.71 19.12 -10.05
N ALA A 191 7.69 20.44 -9.91
CA ALA A 191 6.88 21.13 -8.89
C ALA A 191 5.37 20.90 -9.11
N VAL A 192 4.91 20.87 -10.36
CA VAL A 192 3.52 20.54 -10.71
C VAL A 192 3.20 19.09 -10.35
N LEU A 193 4.04 18.13 -10.71
CA LEU A 193 3.85 16.71 -10.37
C LEU A 193 3.75 16.49 -8.85
N ALA A 194 4.64 17.12 -8.07
CA ALA A 194 4.62 17.05 -6.61
C ALA A 194 3.39 17.71 -5.98
N GLN A 195 2.84 18.76 -6.56
CA GLN A 195 1.61 19.39 -6.08
C GLN A 195 0.38 18.57 -6.43
N LEU A 196 0.30 18.05 -7.67
CA LEU A 196 -0.78 17.19 -8.11
C LEU A 196 -0.86 15.92 -7.25
N SER A 197 0.29 15.29 -6.98
CA SER A 197 0.32 14.09 -6.15
C SER A 197 -0.27 14.32 -4.76
N ARG A 198 0.04 15.46 -4.13
CA ARG A 198 -0.55 15.84 -2.83
C ARG A 198 -2.07 16.09 -2.89
N LEU A 199 -2.58 16.61 -4.02
CA LEU A 199 -4.01 16.82 -4.22
C LEU A 199 -4.75 15.48 -4.36
N VAL A 200 -4.19 14.55 -5.12
CA VAL A 200 -4.76 13.19 -5.30
C VAL A 200 -4.74 12.43 -3.98
N ASP A 201 -3.62 12.44 -3.27
CA ASP A 201 -3.44 11.76 -1.99
C ASP A 201 -4.47 12.24 -0.95
N LYS A 202 -4.62 13.57 -0.78
CA LYS A 202 -5.61 14.16 0.13
C LYS A 202 -7.08 13.89 -0.24
N ALA A 203 -7.35 13.56 -1.50
CA ALA A 203 -8.69 13.29 -1.99
C ALA A 203 -9.05 11.81 -1.98
N SER A 204 -8.10 10.95 -1.66
CA SER A 204 -8.21 9.50 -1.64
C SER A 204 -8.31 8.98 -0.21
N ARG A 205 -8.76 7.73 -0.07
CA ARG A 205 -8.84 7.05 1.22
C ARG A 205 -7.49 6.43 1.58
N THR A 206 -7.33 6.05 2.84
CA THR A 206 -6.10 5.38 3.32
C THR A 206 -5.86 4.04 2.65
N GLU A 207 -6.94 3.33 2.31
CA GLU A 207 -6.91 2.03 1.64
C GLU A 207 -6.68 2.12 0.12
N ASP A 208 -6.84 3.29 -0.50
CA ASP A 208 -6.59 3.49 -1.92
C ASP A 208 -5.08 3.48 -2.22
N ILE A 209 -4.69 2.81 -3.29
CA ILE A 209 -3.27 2.76 -3.68
C ILE A 209 -3.04 3.76 -4.81
N ILE A 210 -2.32 4.82 -4.49
CA ILE A 210 -2.02 5.91 -5.41
C ILE A 210 -0.58 5.77 -5.87
N CYS A 211 -0.37 5.77 -7.17
CA CYS A 211 0.91 5.50 -7.80
C CYS A 211 1.25 6.55 -8.85
N ARG A 212 2.52 6.95 -8.93
CA ARG A 212 3.06 7.52 -10.15
C ARG A 212 3.45 6.38 -11.09
N TYR A 213 2.66 6.21 -12.16
CA TYR A 213 2.82 5.09 -13.09
C TYR A 213 3.99 5.29 -14.06
N GLY A 214 4.26 6.54 -14.44
CA GLY A 214 5.41 6.92 -15.27
C GLY A 214 5.32 8.40 -15.63
N GLY A 215 6.39 9.08 -15.92
CA GLY A 215 6.40 10.46 -16.41
C GLY A 215 5.36 11.38 -15.76
N GLU A 216 4.31 11.67 -16.50
CA GLU A 216 3.13 12.46 -16.12
C GLU A 216 1.88 11.62 -15.85
N GLU A 217 2.02 10.28 -15.78
CA GLU A 217 0.93 9.34 -15.60
C GLU A 217 0.81 8.92 -14.13
N PHE A 218 -0.43 8.88 -13.65
CA PHE A 218 -0.79 8.43 -12.31
C PHE A 218 -1.81 7.30 -12.39
N ALA A 219 -1.77 6.39 -11.44
CA ALA A 219 -2.75 5.33 -11.34
C ALA A 219 -3.28 5.24 -9.90
N VAL A 220 -4.58 4.95 -9.78
CA VAL A 220 -5.22 4.70 -8.49
C VAL A 220 -5.95 3.38 -8.54
N LEU A 221 -5.63 2.49 -7.59
CA LEU A 221 -6.32 1.23 -7.42
C LEU A 221 -7.32 1.35 -6.27
N LEU A 222 -8.59 1.13 -6.58
CA LEU A 222 -9.73 1.27 -5.68
C LEU A 222 -10.32 -0.12 -5.39
N ARG A 223 -10.31 -0.54 -4.13
CA ARG A 223 -10.83 -1.83 -3.69
C ARG A 223 -12.29 -1.74 -3.34
N ASP A 224 -13.03 -2.81 -3.66
CA ASP A 224 -14.45 -2.95 -3.37
C ASP A 224 -15.29 -1.75 -3.86
N ILE A 225 -14.84 -1.18 -4.99
CA ILE A 225 -15.48 -0.03 -5.66
C ILE A 225 -15.90 -0.48 -7.06
N ASP A 226 -17.19 -0.31 -7.36
CA ASP A 226 -17.74 -0.57 -8.68
C ASP A 226 -17.42 0.55 -9.68
N GLU A 227 -17.72 0.30 -10.97
CA GLU A 227 -17.39 1.21 -12.06
C GLU A 227 -18.04 2.60 -11.91
N LYS A 228 -19.28 2.64 -11.42
CA LYS A 228 -20.02 3.90 -11.21
C LYS A 228 -19.33 4.75 -10.14
N ASN A 229 -19.01 4.14 -9.01
CA ASN A 229 -18.36 4.83 -7.91
C ASN A 229 -16.90 5.20 -8.24
N ALA A 230 -16.18 4.35 -9.00
CA ALA A 230 -14.85 4.67 -9.52
C ALA A 230 -14.89 5.85 -10.50
N THR A 231 -15.92 5.92 -11.37
CA THR A 231 -16.14 7.07 -12.26
C THR A 231 -16.42 8.35 -11.47
N CYS A 232 -17.25 8.28 -10.43
CA CYS A 232 -17.51 9.41 -9.54
C CYS A 232 -16.22 9.88 -8.82
N TYR A 233 -15.39 8.95 -8.36
CA TYR A 233 -14.09 9.25 -7.77
C TYR A 233 -13.19 9.99 -8.77
N ALA A 234 -13.02 9.42 -9.96
CA ALA A 234 -12.14 9.97 -10.99
C ALA A 234 -12.59 11.36 -11.47
N GLU A 235 -13.89 11.59 -11.66
CA GLU A 235 -14.45 12.92 -11.98
C GLU A 235 -14.24 13.94 -10.84
N ARG A 236 -14.32 13.51 -9.59
CA ARG A 236 -14.02 14.38 -8.44
C ARG A 236 -12.56 14.81 -8.44
N ILE A 237 -11.63 13.89 -8.71
CA ILE A 237 -10.19 14.18 -8.86
C ILE A 237 -9.96 15.15 -10.01
N ARG A 238 -10.53 14.87 -11.19
CA ARG A 238 -10.39 15.71 -12.36
C ARG A 238 -10.83 17.16 -12.09
N ARG A 239 -12.04 17.34 -11.54
CA ARG A 239 -12.57 18.68 -11.22
C ARG A 239 -11.72 19.41 -10.20
N ARG A 240 -11.28 18.71 -9.15
CA ARG A 240 -10.42 19.30 -8.13
C ARG A 240 -9.09 19.79 -8.70
N ILE A 241 -8.51 19.07 -9.67
CA ILE A 241 -7.30 19.49 -10.34
C ILE A 241 -7.56 20.68 -11.26
N GLU A 242 -8.64 20.64 -12.08
CA GLU A 242 -9.04 21.74 -12.96
C GLU A 242 -9.27 23.06 -12.20
N GLU A 243 -9.85 23.00 -10.99
CA GLU A 243 -10.12 24.15 -10.12
C GLU A 243 -8.90 24.62 -9.31
N SER A 244 -7.80 23.86 -9.32
CA SER A 244 -6.64 24.17 -8.49
C SER A 244 -5.63 25.04 -9.23
N GLN A 245 -4.95 25.88 -8.46
CA GLN A 245 -3.81 26.68 -8.91
C GLN A 245 -2.51 25.94 -8.56
N PHE A 246 -1.62 25.79 -9.52
CA PHE A 246 -0.33 25.16 -9.34
C PHE A 246 0.76 26.22 -9.36
N ALA A 247 1.40 26.39 -8.20
CA ALA A 247 2.51 27.33 -8.06
C ALA A 247 3.77 26.77 -8.69
N LEU A 248 4.45 27.58 -9.45
CA LEU A 248 5.74 27.26 -10.05
C LEU A 248 6.64 28.50 -10.10
N THR A 249 7.90 28.31 -10.38
CA THR A 249 8.86 29.39 -10.58
C THR A 249 9.29 29.36 -12.06
N ASP A 250 9.25 30.51 -12.72
CA ASP A 250 9.71 30.59 -14.10
C ASP A 250 11.26 30.54 -14.20
N LYS A 251 11.76 30.60 -15.43
CA LYS A 251 13.20 30.53 -15.72
C LYS A 251 14.00 31.70 -15.16
N ASP A 252 13.33 32.80 -14.87
CA ASP A 252 13.94 34.03 -14.32
C ASP A 252 13.81 34.10 -12.77
N GLY A 253 13.26 33.02 -12.14
CA GLY A 253 13.08 32.95 -10.70
C GLY A 253 11.81 33.62 -10.16
N SER A 254 10.93 34.13 -11.04
CA SER A 254 9.69 34.79 -10.63
C SER A 254 8.58 33.78 -10.33
N PRO A 255 7.80 33.97 -9.23
CA PRO A 255 6.70 33.11 -8.90
C PRO A 255 5.56 33.26 -9.90
N GLN A 256 5.05 32.13 -10.35
CA GLN A 256 3.95 32.00 -11.31
C GLN A 256 2.90 31.04 -10.79
N SER A 257 1.72 31.07 -11.38
CA SER A 257 0.66 30.11 -11.11
C SER A 257 -0.02 29.73 -12.42
N ILE A 258 -0.29 28.43 -12.57
CA ILE A 258 -0.98 27.89 -13.74
C ILE A 258 -2.15 27.00 -13.33
N THR A 259 -3.11 26.85 -14.22
CA THR A 259 -4.12 25.80 -14.17
C THR A 259 -3.75 24.71 -15.16
N LEU A 260 -4.16 23.49 -14.89
CA LEU A 260 -4.00 22.35 -15.78
C LEU A 260 -5.20 21.42 -15.68
N THR A 261 -5.33 20.52 -16.60
CA THR A 261 -6.34 19.47 -16.59
C THR A 261 -5.72 18.10 -16.66
N ILE A 262 -6.49 17.09 -16.35
CA ILE A 262 -6.13 15.68 -16.51
C ILE A 262 -7.18 14.97 -17.33
N SER A 263 -6.76 13.96 -18.07
CA SER A 263 -7.64 12.95 -18.65
C SER A 263 -7.57 11.68 -17.82
N GLY A 264 -8.68 10.95 -17.69
CA GLY A 264 -8.76 9.71 -16.93
C GLY A 264 -9.39 8.57 -17.73
N GLY A 265 -8.90 7.34 -17.51
CA GLY A 265 -9.49 6.11 -18.01
C GLY A 265 -9.72 5.13 -16.87
N ILE A 266 -10.88 4.47 -16.85
CA ILE A 266 -11.28 3.56 -15.79
C ILE A 266 -11.59 2.19 -16.35
N ALA A 267 -11.12 1.17 -15.66
CA ALA A 267 -11.58 -0.21 -15.83
C ALA A 267 -11.99 -0.79 -14.49
N THR A 268 -12.98 -1.71 -14.49
CA THR A 268 -13.46 -2.35 -13.27
C THR A 268 -13.61 -3.86 -13.48
N VAL A 269 -12.98 -4.64 -12.60
CA VAL A 269 -13.21 -6.09 -12.51
C VAL A 269 -14.59 -6.31 -11.92
N GLY A 270 -15.50 -6.78 -12.77
CA GLY A 270 -16.78 -7.34 -12.35
C GLY A 270 -16.80 -8.81 -12.77
N ALA A 271 -17.81 -9.58 -12.41
CA ALA A 271 -17.87 -11.01 -12.70
C ALA A 271 -17.40 -11.35 -14.15
N ALA A 272 -16.16 -11.84 -14.29
CA ALA A 272 -15.54 -12.41 -15.48
C ALA A 272 -15.27 -11.48 -16.69
N ARG A 273 -15.05 -10.18 -16.51
CA ARG A 273 -14.77 -9.28 -17.65
C ARG A 273 -13.34 -9.34 -18.20
N PHE A 274 -12.33 -9.64 -17.36
CA PHE A 274 -10.94 -9.69 -17.78
C PHE A 274 -10.33 -11.06 -17.48
N ALA A 275 -9.66 -11.64 -18.48
CA ALA A 275 -9.03 -12.94 -18.32
C ALA A 275 -7.70 -12.82 -17.56
N THR A 276 -6.99 -11.71 -17.77
CA THR A 276 -5.67 -11.44 -17.15
C THR A 276 -5.62 -10.04 -16.54
N MET A 277 -4.64 -9.84 -15.66
CA MET A 277 -4.32 -8.54 -15.11
C MET A 277 -3.90 -7.55 -16.22
N ASP A 278 -3.19 -8.03 -17.23
CA ASP A 278 -2.74 -7.19 -18.35
C ASP A 278 -3.91 -6.68 -19.18
N ASP A 279 -4.95 -7.53 -19.41
CA ASP A 279 -6.19 -7.10 -20.07
C ASP A 279 -6.90 -5.99 -19.27
N PHE A 280 -6.87 -6.09 -17.95
CA PHE A 280 -7.47 -5.10 -17.06
C PHE A 280 -6.76 -3.75 -17.14
N ILE A 281 -5.42 -3.75 -17.12
CA ILE A 281 -4.60 -2.54 -17.29
C ILE A 281 -4.82 -1.95 -18.69
N ALA A 282 -4.79 -2.79 -19.73
CA ALA A 282 -5.00 -2.34 -21.11
C ALA A 282 -6.37 -1.70 -21.34
N ALA A 283 -7.40 -2.17 -20.63
CA ALA A 283 -8.74 -1.57 -20.70
C ALA A 283 -8.75 -0.16 -20.09
N ALA A 284 -8.11 0.06 -18.94
CA ALA A 284 -8.00 1.39 -18.34
C ALA A 284 -7.21 2.35 -19.24
N ASP A 285 -6.10 1.88 -19.82
CA ASP A 285 -5.29 2.66 -20.78
C ASP A 285 -6.08 3.02 -22.05
N LYS A 286 -6.83 2.07 -22.59
CA LYS A 286 -7.74 2.31 -23.74
C LYS A 286 -8.75 3.43 -23.44
N HIS A 287 -9.37 3.41 -22.28
CA HIS A 287 -10.32 4.45 -21.88
C HIS A 287 -9.61 5.80 -21.66
N LEU A 288 -8.42 5.83 -21.09
CA LEU A 288 -7.61 7.05 -21.01
C LEU A 288 -7.31 7.63 -22.40
N TYR A 289 -6.94 6.77 -23.34
CA TYR A 289 -6.72 7.19 -24.72
C TYR A 289 -8.00 7.75 -25.37
N GLN A 290 -9.16 7.14 -25.13
CA GLN A 290 -10.46 7.66 -25.59
C GLN A 290 -10.75 9.04 -25.00
N ALA A 291 -10.52 9.25 -23.70
CA ALA A 291 -10.68 10.56 -23.05
C ALA A 291 -9.79 11.63 -23.71
N LYS A 292 -8.51 11.32 -23.97
CA LYS A 292 -7.59 12.23 -24.66
C LYS A 292 -8.05 12.56 -26.09
N ARG A 293 -8.54 11.56 -26.85
CA ARG A 293 -9.06 11.78 -28.20
C ARG A 293 -10.38 12.56 -28.26
N ALA A 294 -11.23 12.39 -27.27
CA ALA A 294 -12.52 13.08 -27.18
C ALA A 294 -12.41 14.57 -26.75
N GLY A 295 -11.18 15.10 -26.62
CA GLY A 295 -10.95 16.52 -26.33
C GLY A 295 -10.34 16.78 -24.96
N ARG A 296 -9.84 15.76 -24.27
CA ARG A 296 -9.18 15.84 -22.96
C ARG A 296 -10.10 16.36 -21.84
N ASN A 297 -9.52 16.64 -20.66
CA ASN A 297 -10.24 17.16 -19.48
C ASN A 297 -11.53 16.39 -19.18
N ARG A 298 -11.44 15.07 -19.20
CA ARG A 298 -12.57 14.15 -18.96
C ARG A 298 -12.15 12.79 -18.51
N VAL A 299 -13.12 12.03 -18.03
CA VAL A 299 -12.96 10.63 -17.67
C VAL A 299 -13.75 9.78 -18.68
N SER A 300 -13.20 8.62 -19.05
CA SER A 300 -13.88 7.59 -19.85
C SER A 300 -13.88 6.27 -19.09
N SER A 301 -14.98 5.51 -19.21
CA SER A 301 -15.12 4.17 -18.63
C SER A 301 -15.96 3.30 -19.56
N GLY A 302 -16.12 2.02 -19.25
CA GLY A 302 -16.96 1.09 -20.05
C GLY A 302 -18.47 1.30 -19.89
N ILE A 303 -18.92 2.25 -19.09
CA ILE A 303 -20.34 2.64 -19.00
C ILE A 303 -20.60 3.66 -20.10
N GLY A 304 -21.07 3.20 -21.26
CA GLY A 304 -21.49 4.08 -22.35
C GLY A 304 -20.97 3.74 -23.74
N ASP A 305 -20.34 2.59 -23.92
CA ASP A 305 -20.05 1.99 -25.23
C ASP A 305 -21.10 0.94 -25.63
#